data_9f94dce4f354093e8705df4e51c92f33
#
_entry.id   9f94dce4f354093e8705df4e51c92f33
#
_cell.length_a   1.000
_cell.length_b   1.000
_cell.length_c   1.000
_cell.angle_alpha   90.00
_cell.angle_beta   90.00
_cell.angle_gamma   90.00
#
_symmetry.space_group_name_H-M   'P 1'
#
loop_
_entity.id
_entity.type
_entity.pdbx_description
1 polymer ?
#
loop_
_entity_poly.entity_id
_entity_poly.type
_entity_poly.pdbx_seq_one_letter_code
_entity_poly.pdbx_strand_id
1 'polypeptide(L)'
;MKVLVQGTKDFTDYQVLMRAMGVALASMKPGDKEFQIYSVGPHKTNDLAISFANLTENSLKNRGIKVKFHKLPAKLAEERIDRFDYMAYLAHPDNRRLSALTNKAEENGIELGIFRY
;
A
#
# COMPACT_ATOMS: atom_id res chain seq x y z
N MET A 1 -11.76 -0.11 2.09
CA MET A 1 -10.72 0.16 1.06
C MET A 1 -9.58 -0.84 1.18
N LYS A 2 -9.19 -1.43 0.09
CA LYS A 2 -8.06 -2.38 0.04
C LYS A 2 -6.91 -1.75 -0.70
N VAL A 3 -5.79 -1.57 0.00
CA VAL A 3 -4.58 -0.92 -0.52
C VAL A 3 -3.46 -1.94 -0.63
N LEU A 4 -2.86 -2.00 -1.80
CA LEU A 4 -1.73 -2.87 -2.08
C LEU A 4 -0.44 -2.06 -1.94
N VAL A 5 0.56 -2.59 -1.24
CA VAL A 5 1.83 -1.90 -1.00
C VAL A 5 2.99 -2.79 -1.44
N GLN A 6 3.87 -2.24 -2.25
CA GLN A 6 5.11 -2.88 -2.65
C GLN A 6 6.25 -1.88 -2.62
N GLY A 7 7.39 -2.27 -2.05
CA GLY A 7 8.61 -1.45 -2.07
C GLY A 7 9.67 -2.07 -2.98
N THR A 8 10.59 -1.25 -3.45
CA THR A 8 11.80 -1.75 -4.08
C THR A 8 12.74 -2.32 -3.02
N LYS A 9 13.71 -3.11 -3.45
CA LYS A 9 14.58 -3.91 -2.57
C LYS A 9 15.18 -3.13 -1.41
N ASP A 10 15.58 -1.90 -1.63
CA ASP A 10 16.30 -1.10 -0.64
C ASP A 10 15.41 -0.12 0.13
N PHE A 11 14.10 -0.28 0.03
CA PHE A 11 13.18 0.64 0.68
C PHE A 11 13.24 0.51 2.21
N THR A 12 13.53 1.63 2.90
CA THR A 12 13.59 1.69 4.36
C THR A 12 13.02 3.00 4.94
N ASP A 13 12.38 3.82 4.11
CA ASP A 13 11.95 5.17 4.51
C ASP A 13 10.50 5.17 4.99
N TYR A 14 10.32 5.12 6.31
CA TYR A 14 8.99 5.13 6.93
C TYR A 14 8.18 6.38 6.58
N GLN A 15 8.82 7.54 6.44
CA GLN A 15 8.10 8.78 6.13
C GLN A 15 7.48 8.73 4.73
N VAL A 16 8.16 8.11 3.78
CA VAL A 16 7.62 7.90 2.44
C VAL A 16 6.43 6.95 2.48
N LEU A 17 6.53 5.87 3.26
CA LEU A 17 5.40 4.96 3.46
C LEU A 17 4.21 5.70 4.08
N MET A 18 4.47 6.50 5.11
CA MET A 18 3.42 7.26 5.79
C MET A 18 2.72 8.22 4.82
N ARG A 19 3.48 8.88 3.94
CA ARG A 19 2.93 9.76 2.91
C ARG A 19 2.04 8.96 1.94
N ALA A 20 2.52 7.81 1.51
CA ALA A 20 1.77 6.94 0.59
C ALA A 20 0.45 6.50 1.21
N MET A 21 0.48 6.09 2.48
CA MET A 21 -0.73 5.68 3.19
C MET A 21 -1.68 6.86 3.41
N GLY A 22 -1.14 8.05 3.65
CA GLY A 22 -1.93 9.29 3.77
C GLY A 22 -2.69 9.60 2.47
N VAL A 23 -2.04 9.44 1.33
CA VAL A 23 -2.67 9.63 0.02
C VAL A 23 -3.79 8.60 -0.17
N ALA A 24 -3.53 7.35 0.18
CA ALA A 24 -4.55 6.30 0.07
C ALA A 24 -5.75 6.58 0.98
N LEU A 25 -5.50 6.99 2.22
CA LEU A 25 -6.57 7.35 3.16
C LEU A 25 -7.43 8.50 2.64
N ALA A 26 -6.79 9.48 2.00
CA ALA A 26 -7.50 10.63 1.41
C ALA A 26 -8.41 10.21 0.25
N SER A 27 -8.16 9.05 -0.34
CA SER A 27 -8.95 8.51 -1.44
C SER A 27 -10.12 7.65 -0.97
N MET A 28 -10.27 7.44 0.33
CA MET A 28 -11.39 6.66 0.86
C MET A 28 -12.71 7.35 0.57
N LYS A 29 -13.69 6.56 0.17
CA LYS A 29 -15.04 7.08 -0.09
C LYS A 29 -15.79 7.32 1.21
N PRO A 30 -16.73 8.29 1.22
CA PRO A 30 -17.61 8.46 2.38
C PRO A 30 -18.35 7.13 2.67
N GLY A 31 -18.35 6.73 3.92
CA GLY A 31 -18.97 5.47 4.31
C GLY A 31 -18.02 4.28 4.40
N ASP A 32 -16.82 4.36 3.84
CA ASP A 32 -15.79 3.34 4.05
C ASP A 32 -15.37 3.33 5.52
N LYS A 33 -15.43 2.15 6.13
CA LYS A 33 -15.13 1.96 7.56
C LYS A 33 -13.90 1.10 7.81
N GLU A 34 -13.28 0.57 6.76
CA GLU A 34 -12.10 -0.27 6.87
C GLU A 34 -11.00 0.21 5.92
N PHE A 35 -9.78 0.25 6.45
CA PHE A 35 -8.58 0.51 5.68
C PHE A 35 -7.70 -0.73 5.78
N GLN A 36 -7.68 -1.53 4.72
CA GLN A 36 -6.95 -2.79 4.69
C GLN A 36 -5.68 -2.64 3.88
N ILE A 37 -4.55 -2.89 4.54
CA ILE A 37 -3.22 -2.80 3.94
C ILE A 37 -2.75 -4.21 3.58
N TYR A 38 -2.47 -4.43 2.31
CA TYR A 38 -1.91 -5.69 1.80
C TYR A 38 -0.49 -5.43 1.33
N SER A 39 0.50 -5.91 2.09
CA SER A 39 1.91 -5.71 1.76
C SER A 39 2.50 -6.94 1.11
N VAL A 40 3.10 -6.75 -0.05
CA VAL A 40 3.72 -7.85 -0.81
C VAL A 40 5.25 -7.89 -0.63
N GLY A 41 5.79 -7.01 0.20
CA GLY A 41 7.22 -7.00 0.46
C GLY A 41 7.99 -5.99 -0.37
N PRO A 42 9.29 -6.03 -0.29
CA PRO A 42 10.13 -6.96 0.51
C PRO A 42 9.91 -6.88 2.02
N HIS A 43 10.62 -7.72 2.76
CA HIS A 43 10.44 -7.88 4.21
C HIS A 43 10.46 -6.55 4.98
N LYS A 44 11.37 -5.66 4.63
CA LYS A 44 11.49 -4.35 5.28
C LYS A 44 10.23 -3.50 5.04
N THR A 45 9.67 -3.55 3.85
CA THR A 45 8.41 -2.87 3.54
C THR A 45 7.27 -3.44 4.39
N ASN A 46 7.21 -4.75 4.54
CA ASN A 46 6.22 -5.38 5.40
C ASN A 46 6.32 -4.88 6.84
N ASP A 47 7.53 -4.81 7.39
CA ASP A 47 7.75 -4.34 8.75
C ASP A 47 7.30 -2.89 8.94
N LEU A 48 7.60 -2.03 7.99
CA LEU A 48 7.19 -0.63 8.03
C LEU A 48 5.68 -0.47 7.91
N ALA A 49 5.04 -1.28 7.07
CA ALA A 49 3.60 -1.27 6.92
C ALA A 49 2.89 -1.75 8.19
N ILE A 50 3.42 -2.77 8.86
CA ILE A 50 2.92 -3.23 10.16
C ILE A 50 3.03 -2.09 11.19
N SER A 51 4.18 -1.42 11.22
CA SER A 51 4.40 -0.29 12.14
C SER A 51 3.37 0.82 11.91
N PHE A 52 3.11 1.14 10.66
CA PHE A 52 2.08 2.14 10.32
C PHE A 52 0.71 1.72 10.84
N ALA A 53 0.31 0.46 10.59
CA ALA A 53 -0.97 -0.05 11.04
C ALA A 53 -1.12 0.05 12.56
N ASN A 54 -0.07 -0.35 13.30
CA ASN A 54 -0.07 -0.32 14.77
C ASN A 54 -0.10 1.12 15.32
N LEU A 55 0.67 2.02 14.73
CA LEU A 55 0.76 3.41 15.19
C LEU A 55 -0.50 4.22 14.91
N THR A 56 -1.25 3.89 13.87
CA THR A 56 -2.43 4.64 13.47
C THR A 56 -3.74 4.02 13.91
N GLU A 57 -3.71 2.83 14.48
CA GLU A 57 -4.91 2.07 14.83
C GLU A 57 -5.91 2.89 15.67
N ASN A 58 -5.45 3.45 16.78
CA ASN A 58 -6.31 4.21 17.69
C ASN A 58 -6.81 5.50 17.05
N SER A 59 -5.94 6.21 16.36
CA SER A 59 -6.27 7.48 15.69
C SER A 59 -7.36 7.27 14.64
N LEU A 60 -7.23 6.22 13.83
CA LEU A 60 -8.21 5.91 12.80
C LEU A 60 -9.50 5.34 13.39
N LYS A 61 -9.39 4.56 14.45
CA LYS A 61 -10.57 4.06 15.17
C LYS A 61 -11.43 5.21 15.68
N ASN A 62 -10.81 6.28 16.19
CA ASN A 62 -11.53 7.47 16.65
C ASN A 62 -12.25 8.19 15.50
N ARG A 63 -11.82 7.97 14.27
CA ARG A 63 -12.48 8.47 13.06
C ARG A 63 -13.48 7.47 12.47
N GLY A 64 -13.73 6.36 13.15
CA GLY A 64 -14.62 5.31 12.68
C GLY A 64 -14.02 4.39 11.62
N ILE A 65 -12.69 4.37 11.51
CA ILE A 65 -11.98 3.57 10.50
C ILE A 65 -11.21 2.45 11.19
N LYS A 66 -11.48 1.21 10.80
CA LYS A 66 -10.76 0.04 11.28
C LYS A 66 -9.60 -0.28 10.36
N VAL A 67 -8.38 -0.36 10.91
CA VAL A 67 -7.17 -0.69 10.16
C VAL A 67 -6.90 -2.18 10.25
N LYS A 68 -6.63 -2.82 9.13
CA LYS A 68 -6.23 -4.23 9.06
C LYS A 68 -4.97 -4.35 8.22
N PHE A 69 -4.08 -5.26 8.61
CA PHE A 69 -2.83 -5.53 7.91
C PHE A 69 -2.77 -6.99 7.48
N HIS A 70 -2.34 -7.21 6.24
CA HIS A 70 -2.16 -8.55 5.65
C HIS A 70 -0.87 -8.61 4.87
N LYS A 71 -0.15 -9.72 4.99
CA LYS A 71 0.94 -10.05 4.09
C LYS A 71 0.40 -10.87 2.94
N LEU A 72 0.91 -10.63 1.74
CA LEU A 72 0.44 -11.30 0.54
C LEU A 72 1.61 -11.50 -0.42
N PRO A 73 1.82 -12.73 -0.96
CA PRO A 73 2.82 -12.92 -2.01
C PRO A 73 2.46 -12.11 -3.25
N ALA A 74 3.47 -11.54 -3.91
CA ALA A 74 3.24 -10.71 -5.10
C ALA A 74 2.47 -11.45 -6.19
N LYS A 75 2.76 -12.73 -6.39
CA LYS A 75 2.07 -13.56 -7.38
C LYS A 75 0.57 -13.65 -7.09
N LEU A 76 0.21 -13.84 -5.83
CA LEU A 76 -1.19 -13.91 -5.43
C LEU A 76 -1.88 -12.56 -5.59
N ALA A 77 -1.15 -11.47 -5.31
CA ALA A 77 -1.67 -10.12 -5.55
C ALA A 77 -1.95 -9.89 -7.05
N GLU A 78 -1.07 -10.36 -7.92
CA GLU A 78 -1.29 -10.29 -9.37
C GLU A 78 -2.57 -11.00 -9.80
N GLU A 79 -2.81 -12.19 -9.24
CA GLU A 79 -4.01 -12.97 -9.53
C GLU A 79 -5.30 -12.30 -9.06
N ARG A 80 -5.21 -11.48 -8.02
CA ARG A 80 -6.36 -10.81 -7.38
C ARG A 80 -6.35 -9.31 -7.55
N ILE A 81 -5.65 -8.81 -8.56
CA ILE A 81 -5.41 -7.37 -8.70
C ILE A 81 -6.71 -6.56 -8.79
N ASP A 82 -7.74 -7.11 -9.38
CA ASP A 82 -9.05 -6.46 -9.53
C ASP A 82 -9.79 -6.24 -8.20
N ARG A 83 -9.30 -6.83 -7.11
CA ARG A 83 -9.91 -6.70 -5.78
C ARG A 83 -9.37 -5.52 -4.98
N PHE A 84 -8.34 -4.85 -5.50
CA PHE A 84 -7.71 -3.73 -4.80
C PHE A 84 -8.21 -2.39 -5.35
N ASP A 85 -8.31 -1.41 -4.46
CA ASP A 85 -8.78 -0.06 -4.79
C ASP A 85 -7.63 0.88 -5.15
N TYR A 86 -6.45 0.61 -4.61
CA TYR A 86 -5.29 1.48 -4.74
C TYR A 86 -4.01 0.67 -4.58
N MET A 87 -2.97 1.02 -5.34
CA MET A 87 -1.64 0.46 -5.15
C MET A 87 -0.63 1.57 -4.92
N ALA A 88 0.17 1.44 -3.85
CA ALA A 88 1.30 2.30 -3.56
C ALA A 88 2.60 1.53 -3.88
N TYR A 89 3.40 2.08 -4.78
CA TYR A 89 4.72 1.54 -5.12
C TYR A 89 5.79 2.47 -4.59
N LEU A 90 6.63 1.97 -3.68
CA LEU A 90 7.65 2.75 -2.98
C LEU A 90 8.99 2.47 -3.68
N ALA A 91 9.32 3.34 -4.63
CA ALA A 91 10.36 3.07 -5.61
C ALA A 91 11.65 3.85 -5.32
N HIS A 92 12.79 3.18 -5.52
CA HIS A 92 14.08 3.84 -5.51
C HIS A 92 14.10 4.98 -6.55
N PRO A 93 14.73 6.13 -6.25
CA PRO A 93 14.75 7.28 -7.17
C PRO A 93 15.25 6.95 -8.58
N ASP A 94 16.23 6.02 -8.66
CA ASP A 94 16.82 5.63 -9.94
C ASP A 94 16.10 4.50 -10.64
N ASN A 95 15.09 3.91 -10.00
CA ASN A 95 14.36 2.80 -10.59
C ASN A 95 13.32 3.32 -11.58
N ARG A 96 13.58 3.11 -12.86
CA ARG A 96 12.71 3.55 -13.96
C ARG A 96 11.76 2.45 -14.44
N ARG A 97 11.99 1.20 -14.00
CA ARG A 97 11.14 0.08 -14.36
C ARG A 97 10.09 -0.14 -13.29
N LEU A 98 8.86 -0.24 -13.72
CA LEU A 98 7.79 -0.66 -12.83
C LEU A 98 7.84 -2.17 -12.65
N SER A 99 7.39 -2.66 -11.49
CA SER A 99 7.31 -4.09 -11.24
C SER A 99 6.20 -4.72 -12.08
N ALA A 100 6.23 -6.05 -12.21
CA ALA A 100 5.15 -6.78 -12.87
C ALA A 100 3.80 -6.48 -12.22
N LEU A 101 3.79 -6.35 -10.90
CA LEU A 101 2.58 -6.07 -10.14
C LEU A 101 2.04 -4.66 -10.44
N THR A 102 2.91 -3.64 -10.53
CA THR A 102 2.48 -2.28 -10.89
C THR A 102 1.93 -2.22 -12.31
N ASN A 103 2.57 -2.92 -13.25
CA ASN A 103 2.05 -3.01 -14.61
C ASN A 103 0.67 -3.66 -14.65
N LYS A 104 0.48 -4.71 -13.85
CA LYS A 104 -0.80 -5.40 -13.74
C LYS A 104 -1.89 -4.48 -13.17
N ALA A 105 -1.54 -3.71 -12.15
CA ALA A 105 -2.46 -2.74 -11.55
C ALA A 105 -2.90 -1.69 -12.58
N GLU A 106 -1.95 -1.16 -13.32
CA GLU A 106 -2.23 -0.17 -14.37
C GLU A 106 -3.12 -0.74 -15.46
N GLU A 107 -2.83 -1.97 -15.93
CA GLU A 107 -3.63 -2.65 -16.94
C GLU A 107 -5.08 -2.87 -16.50
N ASN A 108 -5.31 -3.03 -15.20
CA ASN A 108 -6.63 -3.28 -14.63
C ASN A 108 -7.34 -2.00 -14.15
N GLY A 109 -6.77 -0.84 -14.43
CA GLY A 109 -7.37 0.44 -14.06
C GLY A 109 -7.36 0.74 -12.57
N ILE A 110 -6.50 0.05 -11.81
CA ILE A 110 -6.32 0.32 -10.38
C ILE A 110 -5.54 1.63 -10.22
N GLU A 111 -5.99 2.49 -9.34
CA GLU A 111 -5.28 3.73 -9.04
C GLU A 111 -3.89 3.40 -8.48
N LEU A 112 -2.85 3.94 -9.12
CA LEU A 112 -1.47 3.64 -8.78
C LEU A 112 -0.73 4.93 -8.39
N GLY A 113 -0.15 4.93 -7.19
CA GLY A 113 0.75 5.98 -6.73
C GLY A 113 2.19 5.46 -6.70
N ILE A 114 3.10 6.21 -7.27
CA ILE A 114 4.53 5.90 -7.23
C ILE A 114 5.20 6.93 -6.33
N PHE A 115 5.78 6.46 -5.23
CA PHE A 115 6.41 7.31 -4.21
C PHE A 115 7.90 7.01 -4.20
N ARG A 116 8.71 8.03 -4.44
CA ARG A 116 10.16 7.87 -4.51
C ARG A 116 10.83 8.37 -3.24
N TYR A 117 11.86 7.67 -2.82
CA TYR A 117 12.61 7.99 -1.60
C TYR A 117 14.06 8.36 -1.84
#